data_4c530837579e7d5470c5bd92417b89ce
#
_entry.id   4c530837579e7d5470c5bd92417b89ce
#
_cell.length_a   1.000
_cell.length_b   1.000
_cell.length_c   1.000
_cell.angle_alpha   90.00
_cell.angle_beta   90.00
_cell.angle_gamma   90.00
#
_symmetry.space_group_name_H-M   'P 1'
#
loop_
_entity.id
_entity.type
_entity.pdbx_description
1 polymer ?
#
loop_
_entity_poly.entity_id
_entity_poly.type
_entity_poly.pdbx_seq_one_letter_code
_entity_poly.pdbx_strand_id
1 'polypeptide(L)'
;MCSSDLLYFLMPPNNTQFINARVRALHTTVDPNYTYGYITAAVEFFCPNPLYYNNNTQTATMAYLPPTGRTYNRVYNLVYDPATAIITTTVTNNGWATTYPVIDLNGPITNPIIGNTTQNAYLSFDCTLTASDHLVIDLYNKLVTLNGLPARNLLVGGTWFSALPGNNEYYLTGDVGSYLIDTTKATITWNSAYV
;
A
#
# COMPACT_ATOMS: atom_id res chain seq x y z
N MET A 1 6.29 17.86 -17.22
CA MET A 1 6.02 16.66 -16.40
C MET A 1 6.04 15.48 -17.34
N CYS A 2 7.04 14.62 -17.26
CA CYS A 2 7.05 13.37 -18.04
C CYS A 2 6.06 12.40 -17.38
N SER A 3 4.94 12.16 -18.00
CA SER A 3 4.04 11.07 -17.67
C SER A 3 4.83 9.75 -17.77
N SER A 4 4.77 8.91 -16.75
CA SER A 4 5.24 7.53 -16.85
C SER A 4 4.20 6.75 -17.64
N ASP A 5 4.57 6.28 -18.81
CA ASP A 5 3.69 5.45 -19.61
C ASP A 5 3.67 4.02 -19.04
N LEU A 6 2.49 3.41 -19.02
CA LEU A 6 2.31 2.03 -18.62
C LEU A 6 2.39 1.14 -19.86
N LEU A 7 3.34 0.22 -19.88
CA LEU A 7 3.41 -0.83 -20.89
C LEU A 7 2.71 -2.08 -20.38
N TYR A 8 1.71 -2.54 -21.12
CA TYR A 8 0.97 -3.76 -20.81
C TYR A 8 1.51 -4.92 -21.63
N PHE A 9 1.78 -6.03 -20.96
CA PHE A 9 2.17 -7.28 -21.58
C PHE A 9 1.08 -8.32 -21.30
N LEU A 10 0.66 -9.02 -22.35
CA LEU A 10 -0.22 -10.17 -22.25
C LEU A 10 0.63 -11.42 -22.09
N MET A 11 0.70 -11.95 -20.86
CA MET A 11 1.41 -13.20 -20.57
C MET A 11 0.41 -14.38 -20.60
N PRO A 12 0.76 -15.53 -21.18
CA PRO A 12 -0.04 -16.75 -21.07
C PRO A 12 0.00 -17.30 -19.63
N PRO A 13 -1.13 -17.82 -19.09
CA PRO A 13 -2.47 -17.84 -19.64
C PRO A 13 -3.28 -16.60 -19.23
N ASN A 14 -3.49 -15.67 -20.14
CA ASN A 14 -4.38 -14.50 -20.02
C ASN A 14 -4.15 -13.57 -18.80
N ASN A 15 -2.96 -13.54 -18.24
CA ASN A 15 -2.63 -12.66 -17.12
C ASN A 15 -1.97 -11.38 -17.68
N THR A 16 -2.72 -10.28 -17.66
CA THR A 16 -2.21 -8.99 -18.10
C THR A 16 -1.32 -8.41 -17.01
N GLN A 17 -0.05 -8.21 -17.33
CA GLN A 17 0.91 -7.55 -16.45
C GLN A 17 1.32 -6.22 -17.07
N PHE A 18 1.74 -5.28 -16.24
CA PHE A 18 2.28 -4.01 -16.68
C PHE A 18 3.63 -3.73 -16.03
N ILE A 19 4.41 -2.91 -16.71
CA ILE A 19 5.66 -2.35 -16.20
C ILE A 19 5.63 -0.83 -16.39
N ASN A 20 6.17 -0.10 -15.43
CA ASN A 20 6.34 1.35 -15.55
C ASN A 20 7.56 1.66 -16.42
N ALA A 21 7.32 2.33 -17.54
CA ALA A 21 8.36 2.67 -18.50
C ALA A 21 8.26 4.13 -18.94
N ARG A 22 9.36 4.66 -19.45
CA ARG A 22 9.41 5.95 -20.13
C ARG A 22 9.98 5.73 -21.53
N VAL A 23 9.43 6.42 -22.53
CA VAL A 23 10.03 6.45 -23.86
C VAL A 23 11.38 7.16 -23.74
N ARG A 24 12.46 6.48 -24.10
CA ARG A 24 13.82 7.00 -24.08
C ARG A 24 14.21 7.54 -25.45
N ALA A 25 13.90 6.80 -26.48
CA ALA A 25 14.21 7.19 -27.85
C ALA A 25 13.16 6.65 -28.82
N LEU A 26 12.94 7.39 -29.89
CA LEU A 26 12.16 6.98 -31.05
C LEU A 26 13.08 7.07 -32.27
N HIS A 27 13.33 5.93 -32.89
CA HIS A 27 14.12 5.83 -34.12
C HIS A 27 13.16 5.53 -35.27
N THR A 28 13.12 6.41 -36.26
CA THR A 28 12.36 6.19 -37.48
C THR A 28 13.34 6.03 -38.64
N THR A 29 13.16 4.95 -39.42
CA THR A 29 13.95 4.73 -40.62
C THR A 29 13.09 5.03 -41.84
N VAL A 30 13.55 6.01 -42.65
CA VAL A 30 12.93 6.30 -43.94
C VAL A 30 13.69 5.50 -44.96
N ASP A 31 13.10 4.41 -45.44
CA ASP A 31 13.62 3.52 -46.45
C ASP A 31 12.81 3.68 -47.76
N PRO A 32 13.18 3.01 -48.88
CA PRO A 32 12.45 3.08 -50.14
C PRO A 32 10.95 2.69 -50.01
N ASN A 33 10.56 1.94 -48.99
CA ASN A 33 9.17 1.55 -48.76
C ASN A 33 8.31 2.71 -48.27
N TYR A 34 8.94 3.82 -47.84
CA TYR A 34 8.21 5.05 -47.48
C TYR A 34 7.35 5.56 -48.62
N THR A 35 7.78 5.41 -49.86
CA THR A 35 7.01 5.78 -51.07
C THR A 35 5.74 4.96 -51.21
N TYR A 36 5.64 3.80 -50.60
CA TYR A 36 4.47 2.92 -50.54
C TYR A 36 3.65 3.11 -49.28
N GLY A 37 3.97 4.12 -48.48
CA GLY A 37 3.24 4.44 -47.24
C GLY A 37 3.67 3.61 -46.04
N TYR A 38 4.80 2.90 -46.07
CA TYR A 38 5.34 2.15 -44.92
C TYR A 38 6.48 2.93 -44.28
N ILE A 39 6.44 3.01 -42.92
CA ILE A 39 7.54 3.55 -42.12
C ILE A 39 7.84 2.56 -40.99
N THR A 40 9.10 2.28 -40.78
CA THR A 40 9.55 1.45 -39.65
C THR A 40 10.00 2.36 -38.53
N ALA A 41 9.45 2.15 -37.32
CA ALA A 41 9.83 2.87 -36.14
C ALA A 41 10.26 1.87 -35.04
N ALA A 42 11.36 2.17 -34.35
CA ALA A 42 11.79 1.49 -33.15
C ALA A 42 11.64 2.43 -31.93
N VAL A 43 10.96 1.98 -30.90
CA VAL A 43 10.79 2.74 -29.67
C VAL A 43 11.61 2.07 -28.57
N GLU A 44 12.51 2.83 -27.98
CA GLU A 44 13.30 2.39 -26.84
C GLU A 44 12.62 2.85 -25.55
N PHE A 45 12.38 1.91 -24.63
CA PHE A 45 11.79 2.17 -23.32
C PHE A 45 12.83 2.02 -22.23
N PHE A 46 12.81 2.92 -21.27
CA PHE A 46 13.57 2.83 -20.04
C PHE A 46 12.63 2.51 -18.88
N CYS A 47 12.87 1.39 -18.21
CA CYS A 47 12.11 0.92 -17.06
C CYS A 47 12.91 1.17 -15.77
N PRO A 48 12.60 2.22 -14.98
CA PRO A 48 13.33 2.51 -13.76
C PRO A 48 13.09 1.46 -12.66
N ASN A 49 11.95 0.79 -12.71
CA ASN A 49 11.61 -0.34 -11.85
C ASN A 49 11.44 -1.58 -12.74
N PRO A 50 12.30 -2.61 -12.62
CA PRO A 50 12.28 -3.78 -13.50
C PRO A 50 11.17 -4.79 -13.17
N LEU A 51 10.33 -4.50 -12.16
CA LEU A 51 9.27 -5.41 -11.73
C LEU A 51 8.04 -5.27 -12.62
N TYR A 52 7.45 -6.42 -12.92
CA TYR A 52 6.13 -6.52 -13.52
C TYR A 52 5.06 -6.56 -12.42
N TYR A 53 3.97 -5.88 -12.64
CA TYR A 53 2.83 -5.85 -11.72
C TYR A 53 1.60 -6.44 -12.37
N ASN A 54 0.82 -7.20 -11.59
CA ASN A 54 -0.49 -7.64 -12.04
C ASN A 54 -1.40 -6.44 -12.26
N ASN A 55 -2.14 -6.41 -13.35
CA ASN A 55 -3.09 -5.34 -13.67
C ASN A 55 -4.29 -5.28 -12.70
N ASN A 56 -4.55 -6.37 -11.98
CA ASN A 56 -5.61 -6.40 -10.98
C ASN A 56 -5.10 -5.83 -9.64
N THR A 57 -5.47 -4.58 -9.36
CA THR A 57 -5.19 -3.94 -8.07
C THR A 57 -6.01 -4.61 -6.98
N GLN A 58 -5.34 -5.07 -5.93
CA GLN A 58 -5.93 -5.71 -4.78
C GLN A 58 -6.12 -4.70 -3.66
N THR A 59 -7.16 -4.89 -2.86
CA THR A 59 -7.47 -4.05 -1.70
C THR A 59 -7.82 -4.92 -0.50
N ALA A 60 -7.41 -4.46 0.69
CA ALA A 60 -7.83 -5.02 1.96
C ALA A 60 -8.12 -3.89 2.94
N THR A 61 -9.01 -4.13 3.89
CA THR A 61 -9.36 -3.16 4.91
C THR A 61 -8.81 -3.58 6.26
N MET A 62 -8.26 -2.64 7.01
CA MET A 62 -7.87 -2.84 8.40
C MET A 62 -8.94 -2.29 9.33
N ALA A 63 -9.35 -3.11 10.29
CA ALA A 63 -10.20 -2.70 11.37
C ALA A 63 -9.37 -2.09 12.51
N TYR A 64 -9.93 -1.10 13.18
CA TYR A 64 -9.46 -0.63 14.47
C TYR A 64 -10.45 -1.02 15.54
N LEU A 65 -9.98 -1.78 16.52
CA LEU A 65 -10.74 -2.05 17.75
C LEU A 65 -10.06 -1.27 18.88
N PRO A 66 -10.74 -0.28 19.46
CA PRO A 66 -10.21 0.37 20.65
C PRO A 66 -10.15 -0.66 21.78
N PRO A 67 -9.16 -0.57 22.67
CA PRO A 67 -9.12 -1.40 23.85
C PRO A 67 -10.43 -1.22 24.61
N THR A 68 -11.20 -2.29 24.76
CA THR A 68 -12.48 -2.27 25.45
C THR A 68 -12.27 -1.90 26.91
N GLY A 69 -12.66 -0.70 27.27
CA GLY A 69 -12.72 -0.25 28.66
C GLY A 69 -13.66 -1.15 29.47
N ARG A 70 -13.38 -1.33 30.74
CA ARG A 70 -14.25 -2.08 31.65
C ARG A 70 -15.59 -1.35 31.82
N THR A 71 -16.68 -2.03 31.51
CA THR A 71 -18.02 -1.56 31.93
C THR A 71 -18.21 -1.81 33.40
N TYR A 72 -18.67 -0.79 34.13
CA TYR A 72 -19.09 -0.87 35.51
C TYR A 72 -20.31 -1.81 35.60
N ASN A 73 -20.34 -2.67 36.59
CA ASN A 73 -21.39 -3.65 36.95
C ASN A 73 -21.00 -5.10 36.64
N ARG A 74 -19.86 -5.58 37.18
CA ARG A 74 -19.48 -6.98 37.13
C ARG A 74 -19.60 -7.66 38.49
N VAL A 75 -20.24 -8.82 38.48
CA VAL A 75 -20.31 -9.77 39.61
C VAL A 75 -18.91 -10.39 39.82
N TYR A 76 -18.52 -10.62 41.04
CA TYR A 76 -17.27 -11.28 41.44
C TYR A 76 -17.10 -12.63 40.72
N ASN A 77 -16.17 -12.75 39.88
CA ASN A 77 -15.39 -13.85 39.30
C ASN A 77 -14.78 -13.34 37.97
N LEU A 78 -13.94 -12.33 38.06
CA LEU A 78 -13.34 -11.67 36.90
C LEU A 78 -12.19 -12.53 36.36
N VAL A 79 -12.46 -13.20 35.26
CA VAL A 79 -11.39 -13.63 34.33
C VAL A 79 -10.89 -12.35 33.63
N TYR A 80 -9.61 -12.04 33.84
CA TYR A 80 -8.97 -10.97 33.07
C TYR A 80 -8.80 -11.45 31.63
N ASP A 81 -9.59 -10.93 30.72
CA ASP A 81 -9.28 -11.08 29.30
C ASP A 81 -7.87 -10.52 29.04
N PRO A 82 -7.00 -11.25 28.36
CA PRO A 82 -5.70 -10.72 27.94
C PRO A 82 -5.93 -9.48 27.08
N ALA A 83 -4.98 -8.56 27.14
CA ALA A 83 -4.98 -7.33 26.35
C ALA A 83 -5.49 -7.61 24.95
N THR A 84 -6.40 -6.75 24.48
CA THR A 84 -7.12 -6.83 23.20
C THR A 84 -6.21 -7.40 22.11
N ALA A 85 -6.59 -8.55 21.55
CA ALA A 85 -5.83 -9.16 20.49
C ALA A 85 -5.68 -8.15 19.32
N ILE A 86 -4.47 -7.93 18.89
CA ILE A 86 -4.22 -7.11 17.69
C ILE A 86 -4.93 -7.81 16.53
N ILE A 87 -5.89 -7.11 15.92
CA ILE A 87 -6.54 -7.63 14.73
C ILE A 87 -5.60 -7.43 13.56
N THR A 88 -5.30 -8.52 12.88
CA THR A 88 -4.51 -8.49 11.66
C THR A 88 -5.39 -8.59 10.43
N THR A 89 -4.91 -8.01 9.34
CA THR A 89 -5.49 -8.13 8.00
C THR A 89 -4.45 -8.73 7.10
N THR A 90 -4.83 -9.79 6.38
CA THR A 90 -3.92 -10.48 5.47
C THR A 90 -3.82 -9.73 4.15
N VAL A 91 -2.59 -9.39 3.77
CA VAL A 91 -2.21 -8.85 2.46
C VAL A 91 -1.48 -9.94 1.70
N THR A 92 -2.11 -10.51 0.68
CA THR A 92 -1.54 -11.60 -0.10
C THR A 92 -0.85 -11.06 -1.35
N ASN A 93 0.46 -11.23 -1.44
CA ASN A 93 1.23 -10.97 -2.64
C ASN A 93 1.40 -12.28 -3.42
N ASN A 94 0.64 -12.46 -4.49
CA ASN A 94 0.66 -13.67 -5.32
C ASN A 94 1.86 -13.72 -6.28
N GLY A 95 2.69 -12.67 -6.28
CA GLY A 95 3.93 -12.62 -7.05
C GLY A 95 5.10 -13.24 -6.29
N TRP A 96 6.23 -13.34 -6.97
CA TRP A 96 7.51 -13.79 -6.40
C TRP A 96 8.52 -12.67 -6.13
N ALA A 97 8.12 -11.44 -6.38
CA ALA A 97 8.88 -10.26 -5.99
C ALA A 97 8.18 -9.50 -4.86
N THR A 98 8.94 -8.76 -4.07
CA THR A 98 8.40 -7.89 -3.02
C THR A 98 7.58 -6.76 -3.63
N THR A 99 6.41 -6.49 -3.08
CA THR A 99 5.58 -5.34 -3.45
C THR A 99 5.46 -4.37 -2.28
N TYR A 100 5.06 -3.14 -2.58
CA TYR A 100 4.96 -2.06 -1.60
C TYR A 100 3.55 -1.46 -1.64
N PRO A 101 2.70 -1.83 -0.70
CA PRO A 101 1.35 -1.28 -0.61
C PRO A 101 1.30 0.22 -0.34
N VAL A 102 0.19 0.83 -0.73
CA VAL A 102 -0.23 2.15 -0.27
C VAL A 102 -1.31 1.95 0.78
N ILE A 103 -1.19 2.63 1.91
CA ILE A 103 -2.13 2.55 3.03
C ILE A 103 -2.79 3.92 3.18
N ASP A 104 -4.11 3.95 3.10
CA ASP A 104 -4.94 5.12 3.36
C ASP A 104 -5.67 4.92 4.69
N LEU A 105 -5.30 5.71 5.69
CA LEU A 105 -5.84 5.67 7.04
C LEU A 105 -6.82 6.82 7.26
N ASN A 106 -8.05 6.47 7.60
CA ASN A 106 -9.12 7.43 7.91
C ASN A 106 -9.17 7.75 9.41
N GLY A 107 -9.36 9.02 9.76
CA GLY A 107 -9.67 9.43 11.12
C GLY A 107 -11.11 9.02 11.55
N PRO A 108 -11.50 9.19 12.84
CA PRO A 108 -10.66 9.71 13.93
C PRO A 108 -9.75 8.63 14.55
N ILE A 109 -8.51 8.97 14.80
CA ILE A 109 -7.55 8.12 15.53
C ILE A 109 -6.41 8.99 16.08
N THR A 110 -5.88 8.66 17.25
CA THR A 110 -4.74 9.36 17.87
C THR A 110 -3.54 8.42 17.90
N ASN A 111 -2.38 8.99 17.56
CA ASN A 111 -1.08 8.30 17.55
C ASN A 111 -1.13 6.92 16.88
N PRO A 112 -1.55 6.83 15.61
CA PRO A 112 -1.68 5.54 14.95
C PRO A 112 -0.34 4.84 14.80
N ILE A 113 -0.36 3.52 14.97
CA ILE A 113 0.75 2.61 14.69
C ILE A 113 0.27 1.60 13.67
N ILE A 114 0.94 1.54 12.54
CA ILE A 114 0.66 0.58 11.47
C ILE A 114 1.86 -0.33 11.31
N GLY A 115 1.65 -1.63 11.34
CA GLY A 115 2.76 -2.58 11.24
C GLY A 115 2.43 -3.81 10.41
N ASN A 116 3.50 -4.56 10.14
CA ASN A 116 3.49 -5.86 9.51
C ASN A 116 4.13 -6.86 10.46
N THR A 117 3.33 -7.77 11.03
CA THR A 117 3.82 -8.77 11.99
C THR A 117 4.72 -9.80 11.32
N THR A 118 4.50 -10.09 10.03
CA THR A 118 5.32 -11.04 9.26
C THR A 118 6.78 -10.57 9.16
N GLN A 119 7.00 -9.24 9.09
CA GLN A 119 8.34 -8.65 9.02
C GLN A 119 8.82 -8.08 10.37
N ASN A 120 7.98 -8.13 11.41
CA ASN A 120 8.24 -7.51 12.71
C ASN A 120 8.64 -6.03 12.56
N ALA A 121 7.90 -5.29 11.73
CA ALA A 121 8.17 -3.90 11.41
C ALA A 121 6.91 -3.06 11.55
N TYR A 122 7.08 -1.79 11.93
CA TYR A 122 5.97 -0.86 12.14
C TYR A 122 6.37 0.57 11.82
N LEU A 123 5.39 1.44 11.65
CA LEU A 123 5.51 2.90 11.58
C LEU A 123 4.63 3.51 12.65
N SER A 124 5.17 4.41 13.45
CA SER A 124 4.49 5.11 14.53
C SER A 124 4.38 6.58 14.22
N PHE A 125 3.19 7.13 14.38
CA PHE A 125 2.89 8.54 14.08
C PHE A 125 2.48 9.28 15.34
N ASP A 126 2.92 10.52 15.46
CA ASP A 126 2.49 11.46 16.52
C ASP A 126 1.53 12.48 15.89
N CYS A 127 0.26 12.13 15.91
CA CYS A 127 -0.81 12.99 15.38
C CYS A 127 -2.19 12.55 15.89
N THR A 128 -3.13 13.48 15.86
CA THR A 128 -4.55 13.20 16.06
C THR A 128 -5.28 13.52 14.78
N LEU A 129 -5.83 12.49 14.14
CA LEU A 129 -6.66 12.61 12.93
C LEU A 129 -8.11 12.83 13.34
N THR A 130 -8.77 13.79 12.73
CA THR A 130 -10.23 14.00 12.83
C THR A 130 -10.98 13.10 11.85
N ALA A 131 -12.30 13.03 11.92
CA ALA A 131 -13.11 12.17 11.04
C ALA A 131 -13.01 12.50 9.54
N SER A 132 -12.55 13.70 9.20
CA SER A 132 -12.36 14.15 7.81
C SER A 132 -10.93 14.00 7.32
N ASP A 133 -10.01 13.57 8.17
CA ASP A 133 -8.59 13.48 7.82
C ASP A 133 -8.25 12.13 7.21
N HIS A 134 -7.38 12.18 6.21
CA HIS A 134 -6.82 11.03 5.51
C HIS A 134 -5.29 11.08 5.58
N LEU A 135 -4.69 10.08 6.20
CA LEU A 135 -3.25 9.89 6.24
C LEU A 135 -2.86 8.80 5.24
N VAL A 136 -2.22 9.20 4.15
CA VAL A 136 -1.77 8.26 3.11
C VAL A 136 -0.28 7.97 3.28
N ILE A 137 0.05 6.68 3.32
CA ILE A 137 1.40 6.16 3.49
C ILE A 137 1.77 5.34 2.27
N ASP A 138 2.67 5.86 1.44
CA ASP A 138 3.24 5.18 0.29
C ASP A 138 4.53 4.47 0.73
N LEU A 139 4.48 3.14 0.84
CA LEU A 139 5.61 2.35 1.31
C LEU A 139 6.74 2.26 0.28
N TYR A 140 6.42 2.41 -1.03
CA TYR A 140 7.43 2.39 -2.09
C TYR A 140 8.27 3.67 -2.10
N ASN A 141 7.61 4.82 -2.15
CA ASN A 141 8.27 6.12 -2.17
C ASN A 141 8.70 6.59 -0.77
N LYS A 142 8.30 5.86 0.28
CA LYS A 142 8.50 6.24 1.69
C LYS A 142 7.95 7.63 1.97
N LEU A 143 6.78 7.91 1.42
CA LEU A 143 6.09 9.18 1.49
C LEU A 143 4.90 9.08 2.45
N VAL A 144 4.73 10.12 3.27
CA VAL A 144 3.57 10.29 4.13
C VAL A 144 2.90 11.61 3.75
N THR A 145 1.60 11.57 3.52
CA THR A 145 0.80 12.76 3.25
C THR A 145 -0.43 12.79 4.14
N LEU A 146 -0.78 13.97 4.64
CA LEU A 146 -2.02 14.25 5.36
C LEU A 146 -2.88 15.18 4.50
N ASN A 147 -4.07 14.72 4.13
CA ASN A 147 -4.99 15.46 3.26
C ASN A 147 -4.31 15.94 1.95
N GLY A 148 -3.43 15.11 1.38
CA GLY A 148 -2.68 15.40 0.16
C GLY A 148 -1.44 16.29 0.34
N LEU A 149 -1.15 16.79 1.54
CA LEU A 149 0.04 17.60 1.83
C LEU A 149 1.14 16.73 2.47
N PRO A 150 2.42 16.96 2.14
CA PRO A 150 3.53 16.23 2.74
C PRO A 150 3.53 16.34 4.27
N ALA A 151 3.55 15.20 4.95
CA ALA A 151 3.44 15.11 6.41
C ALA A 151 4.45 14.14 7.04
N ARG A 152 5.64 14.03 6.47
CA ARG A 152 6.70 13.13 6.95
C ARG A 152 7.13 13.41 8.39
N ASN A 153 6.99 14.65 8.84
CA ASN A 153 7.28 15.07 10.21
C ASN A 153 6.41 14.40 11.27
N LEU A 154 5.25 13.87 10.89
CA LEU A 154 4.36 13.13 11.80
C LEU A 154 4.89 11.73 12.12
N LEU A 155 5.78 11.18 11.29
CA LEU A 155 6.39 9.87 11.53
C LEU A 155 7.51 10.01 12.57
N VAL A 156 7.29 9.48 13.77
CA VAL A 156 8.20 9.59 14.90
C VAL A 156 9.04 8.34 15.16
N GLY A 157 8.66 7.20 14.59
CA GLY A 157 9.43 5.97 14.81
C GLY A 157 9.04 4.81 13.91
N GLY A 158 9.86 3.77 13.95
CA GLY A 158 9.63 2.52 13.25
C GLY A 158 10.54 2.29 12.04
N THR A 159 10.26 1.19 11.35
CA THR A 159 11.00 0.74 10.17
C THR A 159 10.02 0.53 9.02
N TRP A 160 10.38 1.02 7.84
CA TRP A 160 9.60 0.81 6.62
C TRP A 160 9.55 -0.68 6.28
N PHE A 161 8.39 -1.13 5.88
CA PHE A 161 8.12 -2.52 5.54
C PHE A 161 7.49 -2.63 4.14
N SER A 162 7.26 -3.86 3.71
CA SER A 162 6.76 -4.19 2.38
C SER A 162 5.79 -5.37 2.48
N ALA A 163 5.30 -5.88 1.36
CA ALA A 163 4.62 -7.17 1.29
C ALA A 163 5.54 -8.17 0.57
N LEU A 164 6.08 -9.12 1.33
CA LEU A 164 6.86 -10.24 0.81
C LEU A 164 5.96 -11.17 -0.04
N PRO A 165 6.52 -12.01 -0.91
CA PRO A 165 5.74 -13.07 -1.56
C PRO A 165 4.95 -13.93 -0.56
N GLY A 166 3.69 -14.17 -0.85
CA GLY A 166 2.76 -14.89 0.03
C GLY A 166 1.97 -13.97 0.97
N ASN A 167 1.54 -14.52 2.10
CA ASN A 167 0.69 -13.83 3.06
C ASN A 167 1.51 -12.95 4.01
N ASN A 168 1.07 -11.73 4.17
CA ASN A 168 1.62 -10.76 5.12
C ASN A 168 0.51 -10.26 6.04
N GLU A 169 0.77 -10.25 7.34
CA GLU A 169 -0.20 -9.84 8.35
C GLU A 169 0.05 -8.40 8.79
N TYR A 170 -0.85 -7.52 8.41
CA TYR A 170 -0.83 -6.10 8.74
C TYR A 170 -1.76 -5.81 9.92
N TYR A 171 -1.41 -4.85 10.74
CA TYR A 171 -2.21 -4.42 11.87
C TYR A 171 -2.25 -2.91 12.02
N LEU A 172 -3.30 -2.43 12.68
CA LEU A 172 -3.46 -1.03 13.06
C LEU A 172 -3.77 -0.96 14.55
N THR A 173 -3.06 -0.10 15.25
CA THR A 173 -3.35 0.27 16.63
C THR A 173 -3.23 1.79 16.81
N GLY A 174 -3.64 2.31 17.96
CA GLY A 174 -3.54 3.73 18.30
C GLY A 174 -3.90 3.95 19.76
N ASP A 175 -3.78 5.19 20.22
CA ASP A 175 -4.09 5.54 21.60
C ASP A 175 -5.59 5.46 21.94
N VAL A 176 -5.84 5.24 23.22
CA VAL A 176 -7.14 5.09 23.85
C VAL A 176 -7.91 6.42 23.83
N GLY A 177 -8.51 6.76 22.75
CA GLY A 177 -9.33 7.97 22.62
C GLY A 177 -10.38 7.83 21.51
N SER A 178 -10.18 6.86 20.64
CA SER A 178 -11.12 6.51 19.58
C SER A 178 -12.03 5.39 20.06
N TYR A 179 -13.15 5.75 20.65
CA TYR A 179 -14.12 4.79 21.22
C TYR A 179 -14.98 4.08 20.19
N LEU A 180 -14.76 4.31 18.92
CA LEU A 180 -15.57 3.74 17.85
C LEU A 180 -14.86 2.54 17.21
N ILE A 181 -15.54 1.40 17.26
CA ILE A 181 -15.17 0.25 16.43
C ILE A 181 -15.40 0.67 14.98
N ASP A 182 -14.33 0.66 14.20
CA ASP A 182 -14.38 0.95 12.78
C ASP A 182 -13.73 -0.22 12.01
N THR A 183 -14.54 -0.95 11.27
CA THR A 183 -14.10 -2.13 10.52
C THR A 183 -13.37 -1.77 9.22
N THR A 184 -13.44 -0.52 8.80
CA THR A 184 -12.84 -0.01 7.56
C THR A 184 -11.92 1.18 7.81
N LYS A 185 -11.17 1.12 8.93
CA LYS A 185 -10.36 2.24 9.40
C LYS A 185 -9.24 2.62 8.46
N ALA A 186 -8.62 1.63 7.85
CA ALA A 186 -7.65 1.88 6.81
C ALA A 186 -7.85 0.95 5.62
N THR A 187 -7.51 1.45 4.44
CA THR A 187 -7.52 0.69 3.19
C THR A 187 -6.09 0.47 2.74
N ILE A 188 -5.73 -0.79 2.51
CA ILE A 188 -4.45 -1.17 1.93
C ILE A 188 -4.68 -1.51 0.47
N THR A 189 -3.87 -0.93 -0.42
CA THR A 189 -3.96 -1.15 -1.87
C THR A 189 -2.62 -1.59 -2.42
N TRP A 190 -2.60 -2.66 -3.20
CA TRP A 190 -1.36 -3.17 -3.80
C TRP A 190 -1.60 -3.92 -5.11
N ASN A 191 -0.52 -4.12 -5.85
CA ASN A 191 -0.47 -5.02 -7.00
C ASN A 191 0.59 -6.08 -6.71
N SER A 192 0.30 -7.34 -6.99
CA SER A 192 1.30 -8.41 -6.86
C SER A 192 2.44 -8.20 -7.85
N ALA A 193 3.69 -8.40 -7.39
CA ALA A 193 4.89 -8.09 -8.13
C ALA A 193 5.62 -9.36 -8.60
N TYR A 194 6.17 -9.30 -9.82
CA TYR A 194 6.86 -10.37 -10.50
C TYR A 194 8.21 -9.87 -11.06
N VAL A 195 9.14 -10.79 -11.25
CA VAL A 195 10.46 -10.55 -11.88
C VAL A 195 10.46 -11.13 -13.28
#